data_8c9cb42b1918028d345757bb7f6ffd95
#
_entry.id   8c9cb42b1918028d345757bb7f6ffd95
#
_cell.length_a   1.000
_cell.length_b   1.000
_cell.length_c   1.000
_cell.angle_alpha   90.00
_cell.angle_beta   90.00
_cell.angle_gamma   90.00
#
_symmetry.space_group_name_H-M   'P 1'
#
loop_
_entity.id
_entity.type
_entity.pdbx_description
1 polymer ?
#
loop_
_entity_poly.entity_id
_entity_poly.type
_entity_poly.pdbx_seq_one_letter_code
_entity_poly.pdbx_strand_id
1 'polypeptide(L)'
;MAEEAHGQEISLRVPGEMAYALVIRTALGGVAILKDLDVDQMDDLRAAADEACDCLLHQGRAVSAVQVKVKDGGSSLTVSLEAEYFGPRDTSCAVQTDVSRAVLETLIPRVALHCAEDGCVCRIDLTLLKAA
;
A
#
# COMPACT_ATOMS: atom_id res chain seq x y z
N MET A 1 -25.60 4.78 11.50
CA MET A 1 -25.12 4.28 12.80
C MET A 1 -23.71 4.76 13.01
N ALA A 2 -23.42 5.24 14.20
CA ALA A 2 -22.13 5.84 14.50
C ALA A 2 -20.95 4.85 14.30
N GLU A 3 -21.12 3.61 14.71
CA GLU A 3 -20.10 2.58 14.58
C GLU A 3 -19.81 2.24 13.11
N GLU A 4 -20.77 2.45 12.23
CA GLU A 4 -20.56 2.19 10.80
C GLU A 4 -19.63 3.21 10.16
N ALA A 5 -19.59 4.45 10.66
CA ALA A 5 -18.70 5.47 10.15
C ALA A 5 -17.24 5.09 10.35
N HIS A 6 -16.90 4.39 11.44
CA HIS A 6 -15.55 3.89 11.71
C HIS A 6 -15.28 2.58 11.01
N GLY A 7 -16.32 1.84 10.62
CA GLY A 7 -16.18 0.58 9.93
C GLY A 7 -16.11 0.71 8.41
N GLN A 8 -16.24 1.93 7.88
CA GLN A 8 -16.20 2.13 6.44
C GLN A 8 -14.83 1.79 5.88
N GLU A 9 -14.84 1.04 4.81
CA GLU A 9 -13.63 0.62 4.12
C GLU A 9 -13.72 1.01 2.66
N ILE A 10 -12.65 1.57 2.13
CA ILE A 10 -12.51 1.84 0.71
C ILE A 10 -11.64 0.73 0.15
N SER A 11 -12.09 0.12 -0.94
CA SER A 11 -11.40 -0.99 -1.57
C SER A 11 -11.24 -0.73 -3.06
N LEU A 12 -10.05 -1.00 -3.59
CA LEU A 12 -9.72 -0.82 -5.00
C LEU A 12 -8.86 -2.00 -5.44
N ARG A 13 -9.19 -2.60 -6.57
CA ARG A 13 -8.42 -3.70 -7.14
C ARG A 13 -8.04 -3.35 -8.56
N VAL A 14 -6.74 -3.43 -8.87
CA VAL A 14 -6.21 -3.10 -10.20
C VAL A 14 -5.37 -4.25 -10.72
N PRO A 15 -5.18 -4.35 -12.05
CA PRO A 15 -4.26 -5.34 -12.61
C PRO A 15 -2.84 -5.20 -12.06
N GLY A 16 -2.10 -6.32 -12.00
CA GLY A 16 -0.76 -6.39 -11.43
C GLY A 16 0.32 -5.89 -12.36
N GLU A 17 0.20 -4.65 -12.80
CA GLU A 17 1.15 -4.00 -13.70
C GLU A 17 1.48 -2.60 -13.16
N MET A 18 2.73 -2.20 -13.28
CA MET A 18 3.20 -0.93 -12.71
C MET A 18 2.46 0.30 -13.27
N ALA A 19 1.95 0.23 -14.49
CA ALA A 19 1.14 1.30 -15.07
C ALA A 19 -0.07 1.66 -14.19
N TYR A 20 -0.64 0.69 -13.48
CA TYR A 20 -1.82 0.90 -12.64
C TYR A 20 -1.50 1.51 -11.27
N ALA A 21 -0.22 1.68 -10.94
CA ALA A 21 0.16 2.45 -9.76
C ALA A 21 -0.37 3.88 -9.83
N LEU A 22 -0.51 4.43 -11.04
CA LEU A 22 -1.11 5.75 -11.25
C LEU A 22 -2.56 5.79 -10.75
N VAL A 23 -3.34 4.76 -11.00
CA VAL A 23 -4.73 4.68 -10.53
C VAL A 23 -4.77 4.64 -9.00
N ILE A 24 -3.92 3.82 -8.40
CA ILE A 24 -3.82 3.72 -6.94
C ILE A 24 -3.43 5.07 -6.35
N ARG A 25 -2.38 5.69 -6.87
CA ARG A 25 -1.87 6.98 -6.39
C ARG A 25 -2.94 8.07 -6.48
N THR A 26 -3.67 8.12 -7.59
CA THR A 26 -4.72 9.11 -7.80
C THR A 26 -5.87 8.89 -6.81
N ALA A 27 -6.28 7.65 -6.61
CA ALA A 27 -7.34 7.31 -5.65
C ALA A 27 -6.92 7.68 -4.22
N LEU A 28 -5.68 7.38 -3.84
CA LEU A 28 -5.18 7.71 -2.50
C LEU A 28 -5.06 9.21 -2.28
N GLY A 29 -4.78 9.99 -3.33
CA GLY A 29 -4.83 11.46 -3.25
C GLY A 29 -6.23 11.95 -2.88
N GLY A 30 -7.26 11.39 -3.49
CA GLY A 30 -8.65 11.70 -3.14
C GLY A 30 -9.01 11.28 -1.72
N VAL A 31 -8.58 10.10 -1.32
CA VAL A 31 -8.79 9.59 0.04
C VAL A 31 -8.14 10.51 1.07
N ALA A 32 -6.92 10.98 0.79
CA ALA A 32 -6.19 11.87 1.70
C ALA A 32 -6.98 13.15 1.97
N ILE A 33 -7.57 13.72 0.93
CA ILE A 33 -8.40 14.93 1.06
C ILE A 33 -9.62 14.65 1.93
N LEU A 34 -10.32 13.55 1.66
CA LEU A 34 -11.53 13.18 2.38
C LEU A 34 -11.28 12.79 3.85
N LYS A 35 -10.08 12.34 4.18
CA LYS A 35 -9.74 11.81 5.49
C LYS A 35 -8.84 12.74 6.30
N ASP A 36 -8.80 14.02 5.94
CA ASP A 36 -8.14 15.09 6.71
C ASP A 36 -6.62 14.91 6.84
N LEU A 37 -5.98 14.35 5.83
CA LEU A 37 -4.53 14.37 5.72
C LEU A 37 -4.08 15.71 5.16
N ASP A 38 -2.93 16.22 5.62
CA ASP A 38 -2.39 17.45 5.06
C ASP A 38 -1.68 17.18 3.71
N VAL A 39 -1.22 18.25 3.06
CA VAL A 39 -0.60 18.15 1.74
C VAL A 39 0.68 17.30 1.77
N ASP A 40 1.49 17.46 2.81
CA ASP A 40 2.73 16.69 2.94
C ASP A 40 2.43 15.21 3.14
N GLN A 41 1.43 14.88 3.97
CA GLN A 41 1.00 13.50 4.17
C GLN A 41 0.45 12.90 2.88
N MET A 42 -0.30 13.67 2.11
CA MET A 42 -0.82 13.22 0.82
C MET A 42 0.32 12.89 -0.15
N ASP A 43 1.31 13.78 -0.24
CA ASP A 43 2.46 13.55 -1.11
C ASP A 43 3.27 12.33 -0.67
N ASP A 44 3.49 12.19 0.64
CA ASP A 44 4.22 11.05 1.18
C ASP A 44 3.46 9.74 0.95
N LEU A 45 2.13 9.75 1.12
CA LEU A 45 1.31 8.56 0.88
C LEU A 45 1.35 8.15 -0.59
N ARG A 46 1.30 9.10 -1.52
CA ARG A 46 1.37 8.82 -2.95
C ARG A 46 2.74 8.25 -3.34
N ALA A 47 3.81 8.81 -2.80
CA ALA A 47 5.16 8.30 -3.04
C ALA A 47 5.33 6.89 -2.43
N ALA A 48 4.79 6.68 -1.23
CA ALA A 48 4.83 5.37 -0.58
C ALA A 48 4.04 4.32 -1.37
N ALA A 49 2.90 4.71 -1.95
CA ALA A 49 2.11 3.80 -2.78
C ALA A 49 2.88 3.35 -4.01
N ASP A 50 3.61 4.26 -4.66
CA ASP A 50 4.46 3.90 -5.81
C ASP A 50 5.55 2.91 -5.40
N GLU A 51 6.22 3.16 -4.28
CA GLU A 51 7.26 2.25 -3.77
C GLU A 51 6.70 0.91 -3.36
N ALA A 52 5.54 0.89 -2.71
CA ALA A 52 4.88 -0.35 -2.31
C ALA A 52 4.49 -1.19 -3.53
N CYS A 53 3.94 -0.56 -4.58
CA CYS A 53 3.62 -1.25 -5.83
C CYS A 53 4.87 -1.83 -6.48
N ASP A 54 5.94 -1.04 -6.54
CA ASP A 54 7.20 -1.51 -7.11
C ASP A 54 7.73 -2.72 -6.34
N CYS A 55 7.70 -2.66 -5.02
CA CYS A 55 8.11 -3.78 -4.17
C CYS A 55 7.26 -5.04 -4.44
N LEU A 56 5.93 -4.90 -4.42
CA LEU A 56 5.02 -6.02 -4.59
C LEU A 56 5.09 -6.65 -5.98
N LEU A 57 5.33 -5.84 -7.01
CA LEU A 57 5.36 -6.30 -8.39
C LEU A 57 6.70 -6.92 -8.79
N HIS A 58 7.72 -6.86 -7.94
CA HIS A 58 9.07 -7.34 -8.26
C HIS A 58 9.59 -8.34 -7.22
N GLN A 59 8.72 -9.21 -6.72
CA GLN A 59 9.11 -10.25 -5.77
C GLN A 59 9.55 -11.56 -6.45
N GLY A 60 9.67 -11.55 -7.78
CA GLY A 60 10.03 -12.74 -8.53
C GLY A 60 8.85 -13.67 -8.74
N ARG A 61 7.65 -13.18 -8.62
CA ARG A 61 6.42 -13.94 -8.80
C ARG A 61 5.43 -13.14 -9.63
N ALA A 62 4.69 -13.80 -10.51
CA ALA A 62 3.70 -13.13 -11.33
C ALA A 62 2.54 -12.61 -10.45
N VAL A 63 2.04 -11.44 -10.78
CA VAL A 63 0.98 -10.75 -10.04
C VAL A 63 -0.22 -10.57 -10.94
N SER A 64 -1.37 -11.11 -10.53
CA SER A 64 -2.62 -10.93 -11.27
C SER A 64 -3.29 -9.61 -10.93
N ALA A 65 -3.19 -9.18 -9.67
CA ALA A 65 -3.83 -7.95 -9.21
C ALA A 65 -3.12 -7.41 -7.97
N VAL A 66 -3.31 -6.12 -7.74
CA VAL A 66 -2.97 -5.46 -6.47
C VAL A 66 -4.27 -4.95 -5.88
N GLN A 67 -4.54 -5.31 -4.65
CA GLN A 67 -5.72 -4.85 -3.93
C GLN A 67 -5.31 -3.83 -2.88
N VAL A 68 -6.00 -2.70 -2.86
CA VAL A 68 -5.76 -1.62 -1.91
C VAL A 68 -6.98 -1.51 -1.02
N LYS A 69 -6.77 -1.47 0.29
CA LYS A 69 -7.82 -1.25 1.25
C LYS A 69 -7.44 -0.10 2.17
N VAL A 70 -8.39 0.78 2.42
CA VAL A 70 -8.20 1.92 3.31
C VAL A 70 -9.15 1.78 4.48
N LYS A 71 -8.60 1.75 5.68
CA LYS A 71 -9.38 1.66 6.91
C LYS A 71 -9.19 2.92 7.74
N ASP A 72 -10.30 3.53 8.12
CA ASP A 72 -10.32 4.71 8.96
C ASP A 72 -10.46 4.28 10.42
N GLY A 73 -9.42 4.51 11.20
CA GLY A 73 -9.39 4.18 12.63
C GLY A 73 -9.74 5.35 13.54
N GLY A 74 -10.27 6.44 12.98
CA GLY A 74 -10.59 7.64 13.75
C GLY A 74 -9.42 8.61 13.79
N SER A 75 -8.41 8.33 14.59
CA SER A 75 -7.21 9.18 14.70
C SER A 75 -6.10 8.76 13.74
N SER A 76 -6.22 7.59 13.13
CA SER A 76 -5.24 7.08 12.18
C SER A 76 -5.92 6.55 10.93
N LEU A 77 -5.15 6.43 9.86
CA LEU A 77 -5.58 5.88 8.60
C LEU A 77 -4.60 4.79 8.21
N THR A 78 -5.10 3.59 7.91
CA THR A 78 -4.25 2.49 7.45
C THR A 78 -4.58 2.16 6.00
N VAL A 79 -3.57 2.19 5.16
CA VAL A 79 -3.65 1.80 3.76
C VAL A 79 -2.90 0.50 3.60
N SER A 80 -3.59 -0.55 3.16
CA SER A 80 -3.00 -1.86 2.92
C SER A 80 -2.95 -2.13 1.43
N LEU A 81 -1.79 -2.52 0.93
CA LEU A 81 -1.63 -2.95 -0.46
C LEU A 81 -1.24 -4.42 -0.44
N GLU A 82 -2.00 -5.24 -1.15
CA GLU A 82 -1.80 -6.69 -1.18
C GLU A 82 -1.71 -7.18 -2.61
N ALA A 83 -0.69 -7.98 -2.90
CA ALA A 83 -0.52 -8.60 -4.22
C ALA A 83 -1.22 -9.95 -4.25
N GLU A 84 -1.91 -10.23 -5.36
CA GLU A 84 -2.44 -11.55 -5.67
C GLU A 84 -1.46 -12.23 -6.59
N TYR A 85 -0.64 -13.11 -6.02
CA TYR A 85 0.40 -13.81 -6.76
C TYR A 85 -0.11 -15.10 -7.40
N PHE A 86 0.54 -15.52 -8.46
CA PHE A 86 0.31 -16.82 -9.07
C PHE A 86 1.62 -17.36 -9.65
N GLY A 87 1.68 -18.69 -9.84
CA GLY A 87 2.86 -19.34 -10.39
C GLY A 87 4.02 -19.43 -9.41
N PRO A 88 5.14 -20.01 -9.85
CA PRO A 88 6.32 -20.20 -9.00
C PRO A 88 7.09 -18.91 -8.80
N ARG A 89 7.88 -18.86 -7.74
CA ARG A 89 8.75 -17.72 -7.44
C ARG A 89 10.12 -17.89 -8.08
N ASP A 90 10.57 -16.86 -8.78
CA ASP A 90 11.94 -16.77 -9.31
C ASP A 90 12.65 -15.64 -8.53
N THR A 91 13.54 -16.00 -7.62
CA THR A 91 14.21 -15.04 -6.75
C THR A 91 15.36 -14.31 -7.45
N SER A 92 15.76 -14.76 -8.64
CA SER A 92 16.87 -14.11 -9.38
C SER A 92 16.52 -12.69 -9.82
N CYS A 93 15.24 -12.38 -9.96
CA CYS A 93 14.76 -11.06 -10.40
C CYS A 93 14.10 -10.26 -9.29
N ALA A 94 14.11 -10.76 -8.04
CA ALA A 94 13.42 -10.12 -6.93
C ALA A 94 14.12 -8.82 -6.52
N VAL A 95 13.32 -7.79 -6.23
CA VAL A 95 13.83 -6.52 -5.72
C VAL A 95 14.33 -6.70 -4.27
N GLN A 96 15.25 -5.82 -3.87
CA GLN A 96 15.75 -5.86 -2.48
C GLN A 96 14.72 -5.24 -1.55
N THR A 97 14.06 -6.08 -0.77
CA THR A 97 13.00 -5.67 0.15
C THR A 97 13.49 -4.70 1.22
N ASP A 98 14.74 -4.83 1.67
CA ASP A 98 15.31 -3.93 2.68
C ASP A 98 15.38 -2.49 2.18
N VAL A 99 15.69 -2.29 0.90
CA VAL A 99 15.72 -0.96 0.29
C VAL A 99 14.31 -0.37 0.25
N SER A 100 13.34 -1.16 -0.19
CA SER A 100 11.94 -0.72 -0.22
C SER A 100 11.43 -0.37 1.17
N ARG A 101 11.74 -1.19 2.17
CA ARG A 101 11.39 -0.92 3.57
C ARG A 101 11.97 0.42 4.03
N ALA A 102 13.26 0.66 3.75
CA ALA A 102 13.93 1.89 4.16
C ALA A 102 13.27 3.13 3.53
N VAL A 103 12.93 3.06 2.24
CA VAL A 103 12.23 4.16 1.56
C VAL A 103 10.87 4.40 2.19
N LEU A 104 10.09 3.34 2.41
CA LEU A 104 8.76 3.46 2.99
C LEU A 104 8.81 4.07 4.40
N GLU A 105 9.79 3.66 5.21
CA GLU A 105 9.92 4.14 6.57
C GLU A 105 10.34 5.61 6.66
N THR A 106 10.94 6.17 5.60
CA THR A 106 11.21 7.61 5.54
C THR A 106 9.96 8.42 5.22
N LEU A 107 8.97 7.81 4.59
CA LEU A 107 7.76 8.49 4.12
C LEU A 107 6.58 8.35 5.08
N ILE A 108 6.46 7.20 5.74
CA ILE A 108 5.27 6.83 6.51
C ILE A 108 5.68 6.49 7.95
N PRO A 109 4.97 7.03 8.96
CA PRO A 109 5.33 6.81 10.37
C PRO A 109 5.34 5.35 10.80
N ARG A 110 4.43 4.52 10.26
CA ARG A 110 4.37 3.11 10.64
C ARG A 110 4.18 2.27 9.39
N VAL A 111 5.13 1.37 9.14
CA VAL A 111 5.13 0.49 7.97
C VAL A 111 5.26 -0.95 8.46
N ALA A 112 4.41 -1.83 7.94
CA ALA A 112 4.51 -3.27 8.20
C ALA A 112 4.51 -4.03 6.88
N LEU A 113 5.51 -4.89 6.69
CA LEU A 113 5.59 -5.77 5.54
C LEU A 113 5.26 -7.19 6.00
N HIS A 114 4.33 -7.82 5.30
CA HIS A 114 3.89 -9.18 5.59
C HIS A 114 4.38 -10.11 4.49
N CYS A 115 5.07 -11.18 4.87
CA CYS A 115 5.65 -12.13 3.94
C CYS A 115 4.86 -13.44 3.93
N ALA A 116 4.76 -14.05 2.75
CA ALA A 116 4.26 -15.41 2.60
C ALA A 116 5.33 -16.41 3.04
N GLU A 117 4.98 -17.69 3.07
CA GLU A 117 5.90 -18.77 3.50
C GLU A 117 7.16 -18.83 2.64
N ASP A 118 7.08 -18.49 1.37
CA ASP A 118 8.23 -18.48 0.46
C ASP A 118 9.12 -17.24 0.61
N GLY A 119 8.82 -16.36 1.56
CA GLY A 119 9.55 -15.12 1.79
C GLY A 119 9.11 -13.96 0.92
N CYS A 120 8.15 -14.18 0.03
CA CYS A 120 7.60 -13.15 -0.86
C CYS A 120 6.81 -12.13 -0.04
N VAL A 121 7.10 -10.85 -0.19
CA VAL A 121 6.27 -9.81 0.43
C VAL A 121 4.90 -9.83 -0.24
N CYS A 122 3.86 -10.10 0.52
CA CYS A 122 2.50 -10.23 -0.03
C CYS A 122 1.59 -9.08 0.33
N ARG A 123 1.88 -8.36 1.43
CA ARG A 123 1.07 -7.21 1.84
C ARG A 123 1.94 -6.18 2.53
N ILE A 124 1.65 -4.92 2.26
CA ILE A 124 2.31 -3.78 2.90
C ILE A 124 1.23 -2.91 3.54
N ASP A 125 1.35 -2.66 4.83
CA ASP A 125 0.44 -1.79 5.57
C ASP A 125 1.14 -0.47 5.89
N LEU A 126 0.49 0.63 5.54
CA LEU A 126 0.99 2.00 5.75
C LEU A 126 0.01 2.70 6.69
N THR A 127 0.49 3.13 7.86
CA THR A 127 -0.37 3.80 8.84
C THR A 127 0.09 5.23 9.06
N LEU A 128 -0.84 6.17 8.88
CA LEU A 128 -0.62 7.60 9.08
C LEU A 128 -1.51 8.09 10.20
N LEU A 129 -1.03 9.10 10.94
CA LEU A 129 -1.84 9.79 11.92
C LEU A 129 -2.54 10.96 11.23
N LYS A 130 -3.85 11.08 11.44
CA LYS A 130 -4.60 12.17 10.85
C LYS A 130 -4.16 13.50 11.46
N ALA A 131 -4.25 14.55 10.68
CA ALA A 131 -4.02 15.90 11.17
C ALA A 131 -5.05 16.25 12.24
N ALA A 132 -4.61 16.91 13.28
CA ALA A 132 -5.48 17.28 14.40
C ALA A 132 -6.48 18.38 14.02
#